data_81c6754e26b6e75ec8da4ae6d1278806
#
_entry.id   81c6754e26b6e75ec8da4ae6d1278806
#
_cell.length_a   1.000
_cell.length_b   1.000
_cell.length_c   1.000
_cell.angle_alpha   90.00
_cell.angle_beta   90.00
_cell.angle_gamma   90.00
#
_symmetry.space_group_name_H-M   'P 1'
#
loop_
_entity.id
_entity.type
_entity.pdbx_description
1 polymer ?
#
loop_
_entity_poly.entity_id
_entity_poly.type
_entity_poly.pdbx_seq_one_letter_code
_entity_poly.pdbx_strand_id
1 'polypeptide(L)'
;GLTPNRSDCLAAFNMGLEAGAILKREVKLPEYQGAANVGGPTKLHVSSTTEKCPLFLGKVIGEITIKESPKWMKELLAASGMKSINNVVDISNIVMLETGQPMHFYDKDAIVNQEITVASGFDEDYVALDGVTYHLLPEDIVITNQSKPIGIAGIMGGDDSKILDTTKGLIIECAIFDHVSIRNTARRLNLATESSIRY
;
A
#
# COMPACT_ATOMS: atom_id res chain seq x y z
N GLY A 1 23.63 -7.49 -4.68
CA GLY A 1 22.54 -6.57 -4.33
C GLY A 1 22.04 -5.81 -5.56
N LEU A 2 20.82 -5.33 -5.51
CA LEU A 2 20.25 -4.47 -6.55
C LEU A 2 20.84 -3.06 -6.43
N THR A 3 21.14 -2.45 -7.58
CA THR A 3 21.61 -1.07 -7.64
C THR A 3 20.41 -0.10 -7.68
N PRO A 4 20.52 1.16 -7.21
CA PRO A 4 19.40 2.10 -7.15
C PRO A 4 18.75 2.41 -8.50
N ASN A 5 19.45 2.21 -9.61
CA ASN A 5 18.92 2.40 -10.96
C ASN A 5 18.07 1.22 -11.48
N ARG A 6 17.94 0.16 -10.69
CA ARG A 6 17.15 -1.04 -11.01
C ARG A 6 16.10 -1.32 -9.93
N SER A 7 15.38 -0.27 -9.52
CA SER A 7 14.27 -0.38 -8.56
C SER A 7 13.13 -1.28 -9.07
N ASP A 8 12.97 -1.39 -10.38
CA ASP A 8 12.06 -2.34 -11.04
C ASP A 8 12.28 -3.78 -10.58
N CYS A 9 13.53 -4.17 -10.32
CA CYS A 9 13.89 -5.51 -9.84
C CYS A 9 13.57 -5.77 -8.35
N LEU A 10 13.02 -4.79 -7.62
CA LEU A 10 12.41 -5.04 -6.32
C LEU A 10 11.09 -5.83 -6.45
N ALA A 11 10.53 -5.93 -7.65
CA ALA A 11 9.43 -6.82 -7.98
C ALA A 11 9.96 -8.20 -8.40
N ALA A 12 9.43 -9.27 -7.80
CA ALA A 12 9.84 -10.65 -8.13
C ALA A 12 9.56 -10.98 -9.60
N PHE A 13 8.50 -10.45 -10.19
CA PHE A 13 8.17 -10.64 -11.60
C PHE A 13 9.25 -10.06 -12.51
N ASN A 14 9.66 -8.83 -12.27
CA ASN A 14 10.69 -8.17 -13.07
C ASN A 14 12.06 -8.84 -12.87
N MET A 15 12.38 -9.23 -11.64
CA MET A 15 13.60 -10.01 -11.36
C MET A 15 13.58 -11.35 -12.10
N GLY A 16 12.43 -12.01 -12.16
CA GLY A 16 12.25 -13.24 -12.94
C GLY A 16 12.51 -13.03 -14.44
N LEU A 17 11.99 -11.94 -15.02
CA LEU A 17 12.23 -11.59 -16.42
C LEU A 17 13.71 -11.30 -16.70
N GLU A 18 14.39 -10.57 -15.82
CA GLU A 18 15.83 -10.32 -15.91
C GLU A 18 16.66 -11.62 -15.85
N ALA A 19 16.33 -12.49 -14.89
CA ALA A 19 17.00 -13.78 -14.78
C ALA A 19 16.77 -14.65 -16.04
N GLY A 20 15.56 -14.64 -16.58
CA GLY A 20 15.23 -15.31 -17.82
C GLY A 20 16.04 -14.80 -19.00
N ALA A 21 16.16 -13.48 -19.14
CA ALA A 21 16.97 -12.85 -20.20
C ALA A 21 18.45 -13.23 -20.09
N ILE A 22 19.04 -13.16 -18.90
CA ILE A 22 20.44 -13.52 -18.64
C ILE A 22 20.69 -15.01 -18.95
N LEU A 23 19.78 -15.88 -18.51
CA LEU A 23 19.90 -17.32 -18.68
C LEU A 23 19.40 -17.83 -20.04
N LYS A 24 18.87 -16.94 -20.89
CA LYS A 24 18.23 -17.27 -22.18
C LYS A 24 17.13 -18.33 -22.03
N ARG A 25 16.28 -18.18 -21.01
CA ARG A 25 15.17 -19.05 -20.71
C ARG A 25 13.86 -18.29 -20.80
N GLU A 26 12.81 -18.94 -21.28
CA GLU A 26 11.47 -18.42 -21.25
C GLU A 26 10.98 -18.30 -19.79
N VAL A 27 10.35 -17.18 -19.46
CA VAL A 27 9.74 -16.93 -18.15
C VAL A 27 8.24 -16.98 -18.31
N LYS A 28 7.57 -17.78 -17.50
CA LYS A 28 6.11 -17.83 -17.40
C LYS A 28 5.70 -17.09 -16.14
N LEU A 29 5.10 -15.93 -16.31
CA LEU A 29 4.48 -15.22 -15.20
C LEU A 29 3.12 -15.85 -14.86
N PRO A 30 2.67 -15.79 -13.60
CA PRO A 30 1.36 -16.26 -13.21
C PRO A 30 0.26 -15.55 -14.01
N GLU A 31 -0.74 -16.27 -14.46
CA GLU A 31 -1.96 -15.69 -15.01
C GLU A 31 -2.96 -15.50 -13.88
N TYR A 32 -3.38 -14.27 -13.65
CA TYR A 32 -4.42 -13.97 -12.67
C TYR A 32 -5.77 -13.88 -13.37
N GLN A 33 -6.71 -14.69 -12.92
CA GLN A 33 -8.10 -14.51 -13.31
C GLN A 33 -8.64 -13.28 -12.56
N GLY A 34 -9.06 -12.27 -13.31
CA GLY A 34 -9.68 -11.10 -12.74
C GLY A 34 -10.88 -11.47 -11.89
N ALA A 35 -10.94 -10.96 -10.66
CA ALA A 35 -12.13 -11.13 -9.84
C ALA A 35 -13.33 -10.47 -10.55
N ALA A 36 -14.42 -11.22 -10.72
CA ALA A 36 -15.66 -10.64 -11.19
C ALA A 36 -16.12 -9.54 -10.21
N ASN A 37 -16.58 -8.41 -10.72
CA ASN A 37 -17.27 -7.43 -9.90
C ASN A 37 -18.64 -7.99 -9.53
N VAL A 38 -18.70 -8.70 -8.41
CA VAL A 38 -19.94 -9.35 -7.93
C VAL A 38 -20.81 -8.44 -7.06
N GLY A 39 -20.30 -7.28 -6.66
CA GLY A 39 -21.05 -6.31 -5.85
C GLY A 39 -21.44 -5.11 -6.70
N GLY A 40 -22.63 -4.69 -6.77
CA GLY A 40 -23.13 -3.52 -7.52
C GLY A 40 -22.28 -2.23 -7.39
N PRO A 41 -22.80 -1.07 -7.75
CA PRO A 41 -22.04 0.18 -7.71
C PRO A 41 -21.58 0.48 -6.27
N THR A 42 -20.29 0.84 -6.13
CA THR A 42 -19.73 1.26 -4.85
C THR A 42 -20.11 2.71 -4.53
N LYS A 43 -20.19 3.03 -3.24
CA LYS A 43 -20.29 4.41 -2.75
C LYS A 43 -18.94 5.07 -2.56
N LEU A 44 -17.84 4.32 -2.77
CA LEU A 44 -16.49 4.83 -2.60
C LEU A 44 -16.24 5.98 -3.57
N HIS A 45 -15.83 7.11 -3.03
CA HIS A 45 -15.34 8.26 -3.76
C HIS A 45 -13.86 8.46 -3.44
N VAL A 46 -13.03 8.49 -4.48
CA VAL A 46 -11.60 8.77 -4.35
C VAL A 46 -11.22 9.96 -5.21
N SER A 47 -10.38 10.84 -4.68
CA SER A 47 -9.95 12.05 -5.38
C SER A 47 -8.52 12.44 -4.98
N SER A 48 -7.91 13.32 -5.76
CA SER A 48 -6.64 13.96 -5.43
C SER A 48 -6.76 15.46 -5.67
N THR A 49 -6.30 16.25 -4.71
CA THR A 49 -6.18 17.72 -4.80
C THR A 49 -4.73 18.16 -5.01
N THR A 50 -3.81 17.20 -5.15
CA THR A 50 -2.39 17.46 -5.40
C THR A 50 -1.92 16.79 -6.69
N GLU A 51 -1.09 17.49 -7.47
CA GLU A 51 -0.45 16.93 -8.68
C GLU A 51 0.59 15.85 -8.34
N LYS A 52 1.01 15.76 -7.08
CA LYS A 52 1.96 14.74 -6.59
C LYS A 52 1.38 13.32 -6.52
N CYS A 53 0.06 13.17 -6.78
CA CYS A 53 -0.60 11.87 -6.90
C CYS A 53 -1.32 11.78 -8.26
N PRO A 54 -0.62 11.39 -9.34
CA PRO A 54 -1.20 11.33 -10.67
C PRO A 54 -2.23 10.22 -10.85
N LEU A 55 -2.21 9.19 -10.01
CA LEU A 55 -3.16 8.10 -10.04
C LEU A 55 -3.46 7.61 -8.63
N PHE A 56 -4.74 7.55 -8.28
CA PHE A 56 -5.23 6.93 -7.05
C PHE A 56 -6.44 6.04 -7.38
N LEU A 57 -6.31 4.76 -7.10
CA LEU A 57 -7.36 3.76 -7.31
C LEU A 57 -7.86 3.25 -5.97
N GLY A 58 -9.16 3.14 -5.84
CA GLY A 58 -9.83 2.55 -4.70
C GLY A 58 -10.75 1.41 -5.08
N LYS A 59 -10.77 0.33 -4.29
CA LYS A 59 -11.71 -0.77 -4.47
C LYS A 59 -12.30 -1.20 -3.13
N VAL A 60 -13.61 -1.41 -3.09
CA VAL A 60 -14.31 -1.93 -1.91
C VAL A 60 -14.44 -3.44 -1.98
N ILE A 61 -14.10 -4.12 -0.89
CA ILE A 61 -14.42 -5.53 -0.65
C ILE A 61 -15.46 -5.58 0.46
N GLY A 62 -16.63 -6.14 0.16
CA GLY A 62 -17.82 -6.07 1.04
C GLY A 62 -17.73 -6.95 2.27
N GLU A 63 -17.24 -8.17 2.13
CA GLU A 63 -17.20 -9.15 3.21
C GLU A 63 -15.87 -9.88 3.25
N ILE A 64 -15.24 -9.83 4.43
CA ILE A 64 -14.00 -10.54 4.72
C ILE A 64 -14.04 -11.12 6.14
N THR A 65 -13.12 -12.04 6.40
CA THR A 65 -12.83 -12.51 7.75
C THR A 65 -11.32 -12.42 7.97
N ILE A 66 -10.93 -11.68 8.99
CA ILE A 66 -9.54 -11.62 9.43
C ILE A 66 -9.19 -12.93 10.11
N LYS A 67 -8.11 -13.54 9.69
CA LYS A 67 -7.60 -14.81 10.21
C LYS A 67 -6.11 -14.95 9.96
N GLU A 68 -5.54 -15.95 10.59
CA GLU A 68 -4.16 -16.34 10.33
C GLU A 68 -3.95 -16.75 8.87
N SER A 69 -2.84 -16.32 8.28
CA SER A 69 -2.48 -16.66 6.91
C SER A 69 -2.16 -18.16 6.76
N PRO A 70 -2.43 -18.75 5.60
CA PRO A 70 -2.05 -20.13 5.32
C PRO A 70 -0.52 -20.30 5.36
N LYS A 71 -0.08 -21.51 5.63
CA LYS A 71 1.34 -21.84 5.86
C LYS A 71 2.25 -21.36 4.72
N TRP A 72 1.87 -21.61 3.46
CA TRP A 72 2.67 -21.22 2.29
C TRP A 72 2.93 -19.71 2.23
N MET A 73 1.93 -18.89 2.60
CA MET A 73 2.01 -17.44 2.61
C MET A 73 3.00 -16.95 3.69
N LYS A 74 2.93 -17.54 4.88
CA LYS A 74 3.86 -17.26 5.98
C LYS A 74 5.30 -17.62 5.62
N GLU A 75 5.50 -18.79 4.97
CA GLU A 75 6.81 -19.24 4.54
C GLU A 75 7.41 -18.32 3.48
N LEU A 76 6.59 -17.86 2.52
CA LEU A 76 7.03 -16.92 1.49
C LEU A 76 7.46 -15.58 2.09
N LEU A 77 6.67 -15.01 3.00
CA LEU A 77 7.00 -13.76 3.68
C LEU A 77 8.27 -13.90 4.53
N ALA A 78 8.38 -15.00 5.30
CA ALA A 78 9.56 -15.27 6.11
C ALA A 78 10.84 -15.41 5.26
N ALA A 79 10.74 -16.07 4.09
CA ALA A 79 11.85 -16.17 3.14
C ALA A 79 12.25 -14.81 2.55
N SER A 80 11.33 -13.87 2.52
CA SER A 80 11.56 -12.47 2.08
C SER A 80 11.94 -11.52 3.23
N GLY A 81 12.16 -12.04 4.45
CA GLY A 81 12.52 -11.25 5.61
C GLY A 81 11.35 -10.50 6.26
N MET A 82 10.12 -10.80 5.88
CA MET A 82 8.91 -10.15 6.39
C MET A 82 8.19 -11.04 7.41
N LYS A 83 7.64 -10.41 8.45
CA LYS A 83 6.82 -11.09 9.45
C LYS A 83 5.37 -11.16 8.97
N SER A 84 4.78 -12.36 9.03
CA SER A 84 3.34 -12.55 8.84
C SER A 84 2.54 -11.91 9.98
N ILE A 85 1.43 -11.24 9.64
CA ILE A 85 0.54 -10.57 10.59
C ILE A 85 -0.84 -11.22 10.55
N ASN A 86 -1.57 -11.07 9.45
CA ASN A 86 -2.86 -11.71 9.19
C ASN A 86 -3.07 -11.84 7.67
N ASN A 87 -4.09 -12.59 7.26
CA ASN A 87 -4.35 -12.88 5.86
C ASN A 87 -4.48 -11.63 4.96
N VAL A 88 -5.01 -10.53 5.47
CA VAL A 88 -5.23 -9.30 4.69
C VAL A 88 -3.91 -8.54 4.50
N VAL A 89 -3.20 -8.28 5.59
CA VAL A 89 -1.90 -7.60 5.53
C VAL A 89 -0.88 -8.42 4.74
N ASP A 90 -0.88 -9.73 4.92
CA ASP A 90 0.04 -10.63 4.23
C ASP A 90 -0.21 -10.68 2.72
N ILE A 91 -1.48 -10.61 2.28
CA ILE A 91 -1.84 -10.48 0.86
C ILE A 91 -1.25 -9.19 0.28
N SER A 92 -1.39 -8.04 0.95
CA SER A 92 -0.82 -6.78 0.46
C SER A 92 0.70 -6.86 0.32
N ASN A 93 1.36 -7.47 1.28
CA ASN A 93 2.82 -7.65 1.26
C ASN A 93 3.25 -8.59 0.13
N ILE A 94 2.53 -9.69 -0.11
CA ILE A 94 2.85 -10.62 -1.22
C ILE A 94 2.65 -9.93 -2.57
N VAL A 95 1.55 -9.22 -2.77
CA VAL A 95 1.34 -8.47 -4.02
C VAL A 95 2.44 -7.44 -4.25
N MET A 96 2.85 -6.72 -3.20
CA MET A 96 3.97 -5.78 -3.27
C MET A 96 5.29 -6.48 -3.63
N LEU A 97 5.59 -7.64 -3.05
CA LEU A 97 6.80 -8.41 -3.39
C LEU A 97 6.78 -8.92 -4.84
N GLU A 98 5.63 -9.37 -5.33
CA GLU A 98 5.50 -9.91 -6.68
C GLU A 98 5.53 -8.83 -7.76
N THR A 99 4.77 -7.75 -7.55
CA THR A 99 4.51 -6.73 -8.58
C THR A 99 5.34 -5.46 -8.41
N GLY A 100 5.93 -5.24 -7.23
CA GLY A 100 6.60 -4.00 -6.86
C GLY A 100 5.65 -2.88 -6.46
N GLN A 101 4.33 -3.09 -6.52
CA GLN A 101 3.32 -2.08 -6.22
C GLN A 101 2.85 -2.21 -4.76
N PRO A 102 3.17 -1.24 -3.89
CA PRO A 102 2.60 -1.20 -2.56
C PRO A 102 1.09 -0.96 -2.62
N MET A 103 0.35 -1.59 -1.71
CA MET A 103 -1.07 -1.35 -1.50
C MET A 103 -1.35 -1.09 -0.03
N HIS A 104 -2.35 -0.26 0.25
CA HIS A 104 -2.83 -0.06 1.60
C HIS A 104 -4.28 -0.52 1.75
N PHE A 105 -4.61 -1.05 2.92
CA PHE A 105 -5.95 -1.56 3.22
C PHE A 105 -6.50 -0.84 4.43
N TYR A 106 -7.66 -0.23 4.26
CA TYR A 106 -8.40 0.44 5.32
C TYR A 106 -9.56 -0.44 5.79
N ASP A 107 -9.88 -0.38 7.06
CA ASP A 107 -11.18 -0.84 7.53
C ASP A 107 -12.28 0.02 6.89
N LYS A 108 -13.17 -0.60 6.12
CA LYS A 108 -14.21 0.11 5.40
C LYS A 108 -15.12 0.93 6.32
N ASP A 109 -15.39 0.44 7.53
CA ASP A 109 -16.31 1.08 8.47
C ASP A 109 -15.63 2.24 9.22
N ALA A 110 -14.30 2.31 9.21
CA ALA A 110 -13.52 3.45 9.72
C ALA A 110 -13.50 4.65 8.76
N ILE A 111 -13.77 4.42 7.46
CA ILE A 111 -13.75 5.49 6.44
C ILE A 111 -15.13 6.11 6.30
N VAL A 112 -15.31 7.26 6.94
CA VAL A 112 -16.59 7.99 6.95
C VAL A 112 -17.00 8.34 5.51
N ASN A 113 -18.29 8.08 5.19
CA ASN A 113 -18.88 8.28 3.86
C ASN A 113 -18.17 7.52 2.71
N GLN A 114 -17.22 6.65 3.02
CA GLN A 114 -16.35 5.99 2.03
C GLN A 114 -15.69 7.02 1.09
N GLU A 115 -15.15 8.09 1.67
CA GLU A 115 -14.46 9.15 0.94
C GLU A 115 -12.97 9.16 1.29
N ILE A 116 -12.11 9.12 0.28
CA ILE A 116 -10.66 9.23 0.45
C ILE A 116 -10.15 10.31 -0.50
N THR A 117 -9.40 11.26 0.04
CA THR A 117 -8.79 12.33 -0.75
C THR A 117 -7.29 12.38 -0.49
N VAL A 118 -6.50 12.45 -1.56
CA VAL A 118 -5.07 12.73 -1.47
C VAL A 118 -4.86 14.23 -1.49
N ALA A 119 -4.13 14.76 -0.52
CA ALA A 119 -3.92 16.20 -0.37
C ALA A 119 -2.51 16.51 0.11
N SER A 120 -2.16 17.79 0.09
CA SER A 120 -0.94 18.37 0.70
C SER A 120 -1.33 19.65 1.41
N GLY A 121 -0.40 20.29 2.11
CA GLY A 121 -0.66 21.56 2.80
C GLY A 121 -0.99 21.44 4.28
N PHE A 122 -0.70 20.29 4.88
CA PHE A 122 -0.85 20.04 6.31
C PHE A 122 0.36 20.56 7.08
N ASP A 123 0.13 21.10 8.27
CA ASP A 123 1.16 21.55 9.22
C ASP A 123 0.62 21.21 10.62
N GLU A 124 0.64 19.91 10.96
CA GLU A 124 0.05 19.40 12.19
C GLU A 124 0.65 18.04 12.61
N ASP A 125 0.43 17.69 13.87
CA ASP A 125 0.85 16.40 14.39
C ASP A 125 -0.13 15.28 14.00
N TYR A 126 0.40 14.13 13.61
CA TYR A 126 -0.35 12.97 13.16
C TYR A 126 0.16 11.71 13.85
N VAL A 127 -0.76 10.90 14.39
CA VAL A 127 -0.44 9.61 14.99
C VAL A 127 -0.53 8.51 13.93
N ALA A 128 0.60 7.90 13.61
CA ALA A 128 0.69 6.85 12.61
C ALA A 128 0.41 5.44 13.20
N LEU A 129 0.37 4.44 12.33
CA LEU A 129 0.04 3.05 12.65
C LEU A 129 0.98 2.40 13.69
N ASP A 130 2.21 2.87 13.80
CA ASP A 130 3.20 2.44 14.81
C ASP A 130 2.99 3.08 16.19
N GLY A 131 1.97 3.94 16.34
CA GLY A 131 1.66 4.68 17.55
C GLY A 131 2.58 5.88 17.81
N VAL A 132 3.46 6.21 16.86
CA VAL A 132 4.35 7.37 16.96
C VAL A 132 3.67 8.60 16.37
N THR A 133 3.88 9.75 17.01
CA THR A 133 3.42 11.04 16.50
C THR A 133 4.47 11.64 15.57
N TYR A 134 4.06 11.95 14.35
CA TYR A 134 4.89 12.59 13.34
C TYR A 134 4.32 13.96 13.00
N HIS A 135 5.19 14.94 12.82
CA HIS A 135 4.79 16.28 12.37
C HIS A 135 4.74 16.31 10.85
N LEU A 136 3.54 16.51 10.30
CA LEU A 136 3.31 16.70 8.87
C LEU A 136 3.74 18.10 8.46
N LEU A 137 4.34 18.22 7.28
CA LEU A 137 4.70 19.49 6.66
C LEU A 137 3.88 19.73 5.38
N PRO A 138 3.72 20.99 4.95
CA PRO A 138 2.91 21.34 3.79
C PRO A 138 3.30 20.64 2.47
N GLU A 139 4.55 20.23 2.33
CA GLU A 139 5.04 19.49 1.18
C GLU A 139 4.74 18.00 1.18
N ASP A 140 4.35 17.43 2.32
CA ASP A 140 4.03 16.00 2.44
C ASP A 140 2.75 15.66 1.68
N ILE A 141 2.72 14.43 1.15
CA ILE A 141 1.51 13.88 0.56
C ILE A 141 0.77 13.12 1.66
N VAL A 142 -0.47 13.48 1.88
CA VAL A 142 -1.30 12.95 2.97
C VAL A 142 -2.57 12.33 2.40
N ILE A 143 -2.92 11.15 2.88
CA ILE A 143 -4.22 10.56 2.62
C ILE A 143 -5.20 11.05 3.68
N THR A 144 -6.37 11.48 3.26
CA THR A 144 -7.36 12.07 4.17
C THR A 144 -8.74 11.41 4.02
N ASN A 145 -9.49 11.40 5.10
CA ASN A 145 -10.93 11.18 5.13
C ASN A 145 -11.58 12.39 5.79
N GLN A 146 -12.51 13.04 5.07
CA GLN A 146 -13.16 14.27 5.53
C GLN A 146 -12.15 15.33 6.03
N SER A 147 -11.12 15.58 5.24
CA SER A 147 -10.03 16.53 5.52
C SER A 147 -9.16 16.22 6.75
N LYS A 148 -9.35 15.03 7.38
CA LYS A 148 -8.48 14.57 8.46
C LYS A 148 -7.43 13.60 7.91
N PRO A 149 -6.16 13.72 8.29
CA PRO A 149 -5.12 12.75 7.94
C PRO A 149 -5.48 11.34 8.41
N ILE A 150 -5.37 10.37 7.52
CA ILE A 150 -5.50 8.92 7.81
C ILE A 150 -4.29 8.13 7.33
N GLY A 151 -3.29 8.79 6.75
CA GLY A 151 -2.06 8.15 6.31
C GLY A 151 -1.06 9.14 5.73
N ILE A 152 0.22 8.81 5.87
CA ILE A 152 1.32 9.45 5.14
C ILE A 152 1.52 8.64 3.87
N ALA A 153 1.17 9.24 2.74
CA ALA A 153 1.09 8.55 1.44
C ALA A 153 2.36 7.78 1.11
N GLY A 154 2.22 6.51 0.75
CA GLY A 154 3.33 5.65 0.35
C GLY A 154 4.33 5.29 1.45
N ILE A 155 4.14 5.77 2.68
CA ILE A 155 5.06 5.58 3.80
C ILE A 155 4.40 4.78 4.92
N MET A 156 3.32 5.31 5.51
CA MET A 156 2.69 4.65 6.66
C MET A 156 1.23 5.07 6.82
N GLY A 157 0.35 4.09 7.05
CA GLY A 157 -1.05 4.33 7.37
C GLY A 157 -1.27 4.92 8.76
N GLY A 158 -2.51 5.22 9.08
CA GLY A 158 -2.93 5.72 10.37
C GLY A 158 -3.48 4.65 11.32
N ASP A 159 -3.41 4.96 12.61
CA ASP A 159 -3.95 4.08 13.64
C ASP A 159 -5.48 3.98 13.57
N ASP A 160 -6.16 5.06 13.24
CA ASP A 160 -7.63 5.15 13.23
C ASP A 160 -8.31 4.37 12.10
N SER A 161 -7.60 4.05 11.04
CA SER A 161 -8.15 3.37 9.86
C SER A 161 -7.59 1.96 9.62
N LYS A 162 -6.81 1.45 10.58
CA LYS A 162 -6.14 0.16 10.48
C LYS A 162 -7.11 -1.02 10.47
N ILE A 163 -6.64 -2.11 9.91
CA ILE A 163 -7.35 -3.41 9.95
C ILE A 163 -7.27 -3.99 11.37
N LEU A 164 -8.43 -4.34 11.91
CA LEU A 164 -8.62 -4.98 13.21
C LEU A 164 -9.14 -6.42 13.01
N ASP A 165 -9.03 -7.25 14.03
CA ASP A 165 -9.58 -8.62 14.00
C ASP A 165 -11.12 -8.64 13.77
N THR A 166 -11.78 -7.53 14.09
CA THR A 166 -13.22 -7.33 13.90
C THR A 166 -13.60 -6.78 12.53
N THR A 167 -12.65 -6.38 11.70
CA THR A 167 -12.90 -5.79 10.38
C THR A 167 -13.70 -6.75 9.50
N LYS A 168 -14.78 -6.26 8.89
CA LYS A 168 -15.71 -7.03 8.05
C LYS A 168 -15.63 -6.67 6.58
N GLY A 169 -15.11 -5.52 6.24
CA GLY A 169 -14.96 -5.04 4.87
C GLY A 169 -13.73 -4.17 4.72
N LEU A 170 -13.23 -4.07 3.49
CA LEU A 170 -12.01 -3.34 3.16
C LEU A 170 -12.26 -2.26 2.13
N ILE A 171 -11.47 -1.20 2.22
CA ILE A 171 -11.13 -0.34 1.08
C ILE A 171 -9.67 -0.59 0.76
N ILE A 172 -9.40 -0.98 -0.49
CA ILE A 172 -8.07 -1.21 -1.02
C ILE A 172 -7.62 0.05 -1.73
N GLU A 173 -6.45 0.56 -1.38
CA GLU A 173 -5.74 1.64 -2.05
C GLU A 173 -4.64 1.07 -2.94
N CYS A 174 -4.53 1.60 -4.16
CA CYS A 174 -3.38 1.41 -5.04
C CYS A 174 -3.13 2.74 -5.76
N ALA A 175 -1.93 3.31 -5.59
CA ALA A 175 -1.66 4.66 -6.06
C ALA A 175 -0.27 4.81 -6.66
N ILE A 176 -0.09 5.88 -7.43
CA ILE A 176 1.22 6.38 -7.87
C ILE A 176 1.42 7.73 -7.19
N PHE A 177 2.52 7.86 -6.48
CA PHE A 177 2.91 9.10 -5.81
C PHE A 177 4.22 9.63 -6.38
N ASP A 178 4.44 10.95 -6.26
CA ASP A 178 5.72 11.57 -6.61
C ASP A 178 6.86 10.99 -5.75
N HIS A 179 7.76 10.28 -6.38
CA HIS A 179 8.86 9.55 -5.71
C HIS A 179 9.81 10.48 -4.96
N VAL A 180 10.00 11.73 -5.43
CA VAL A 180 10.85 12.70 -4.74
C VAL A 180 10.22 13.15 -3.43
N SER A 181 8.92 13.43 -3.45
CA SER A 181 8.15 13.78 -2.24
C SER A 181 8.16 12.63 -1.23
N ILE A 182 7.85 11.39 -1.66
CA ILE A 182 7.89 10.22 -0.77
C ILE A 182 9.27 10.05 -0.13
N ARG A 183 10.33 10.11 -0.94
CA ARG A 183 11.70 9.96 -0.45
C ARG A 183 12.08 11.05 0.56
N ASN A 184 11.73 12.30 0.29
CA ASN A 184 12.04 13.42 1.18
C ASN A 184 11.32 13.30 2.53
N THR A 185 10.02 12.99 2.49
CA THR A 185 9.21 12.77 3.70
C THR A 185 9.73 11.57 4.49
N ALA A 186 9.97 10.42 3.84
CA ALA A 186 10.49 9.22 4.48
C ALA A 186 11.84 9.46 5.18
N ARG A 187 12.76 10.19 4.53
CA ARG A 187 14.07 10.53 5.12
C ARG A 187 13.94 11.50 6.29
N ARG A 188 13.10 12.53 6.17
CA ARG A 188 12.87 13.51 7.24
C ARG A 188 12.30 12.84 8.49
N LEU A 189 11.34 11.93 8.30
CA LEU A 189 10.68 11.20 9.38
C LEU A 189 11.49 9.99 9.87
N ASN A 190 12.60 9.66 9.20
CA ASN A 190 13.40 8.45 9.43
C ASN A 190 12.58 7.15 9.31
N LEU A 191 11.68 7.11 8.31
CA LEU A 191 10.75 6.02 8.01
C LEU A 191 11.10 5.34 6.69
N ALA A 192 12.12 4.46 6.68
CA ALA A 192 12.41 3.59 5.55
C ALA A 192 11.55 2.33 5.63
N THR A 193 10.37 2.35 5.02
CA THR A 193 9.46 1.19 4.96
C THR A 193 9.61 0.42 3.65
N GLU A 194 9.15 -0.83 3.61
CA GLU A 194 9.09 -1.62 2.38
C GLU A 194 8.26 -0.94 1.28
N SER A 195 7.26 -0.15 1.67
CA SER A 195 6.46 0.65 0.74
C SER A 195 7.27 1.84 0.21
N SER A 196 7.86 2.66 1.10
CA SER A 196 8.52 3.92 0.71
C SER A 196 9.77 3.73 -0.16
N ILE A 197 10.41 2.56 -0.13
CA ILE A 197 11.55 2.24 -1.00
C ILE A 197 11.15 1.80 -2.41
N ARG A 198 9.87 1.54 -2.66
CA ARG A 198 9.31 1.13 -3.95
C ARG A 198 8.66 2.27 -4.72
N TYR A 199 8.38 3.39 -4.07
CA TYR A 199 8.01 4.64 -4.70
C TYR A 199 9.27 5.45 -5.05
#